data_156a8559a5b6311f171b68adee9a3daa
#
_entry.id   156a8559a5b6311f171b68adee9a3daa
#
_cell.length_a   1.000
_cell.length_b   1.000
_cell.length_c   1.000
_cell.angle_alpha   90.00
_cell.angle_beta   90.00
_cell.angle_gamma   90.00
#
_symmetry.space_group_name_H-M   'P 1'
#
loop_
_entity.id
_entity.type
_entity.pdbx_description
1 polymer ?
#
loop_
_entity_poly.entity_id
_entity_poly.type
_entity_poly.pdbx_seq_one_letter_code
_entity_poly.pdbx_strand_id
1 'polypeptide(L)'
;DISKRESVKALADKAASMGELVGLVHTAGLSPTMADWKKIMEVNAVGTAYILDEFIHLAGPKTSAVMISSMSAHMVPATPEMRAVLKNPLDEAFMATMEQMSQGTPGGSYTTSKLAVIEMVKDLAWAWGEKGARLNSISPGTIDTAMGRQEKEESQQMAVLLAHTPLRREGDADEIAKAVEFLLSDAASYVTGTDLLVDGGTIANMPRM
;
A
#
# COMPACT_ATOMS: atom_id res chain seq x y z
N ASP A 1 7.50 -15.25 1.29
CA ASP A 1 7.88 -14.38 0.17
C ASP A 1 6.63 -14.05 -0.65
N ILE A 2 6.11 -12.81 -0.51
CA ILE A 2 4.87 -12.40 -1.19
C ILE A 2 5.02 -12.20 -2.70
N SER A 3 6.24 -12.11 -3.22
CA SER A 3 6.46 -12.08 -4.68
C SER A 3 6.23 -13.45 -5.36
N LYS A 4 5.90 -14.48 -4.58
CA LYS A 4 5.61 -15.85 -5.06
C LYS A 4 4.19 -16.23 -4.67
N ARG A 5 3.33 -16.44 -5.67
CA ARG A 5 1.92 -16.77 -5.46
C ARG A 5 1.74 -18.00 -4.56
N GLU A 6 2.57 -19.04 -4.74
CA GLU A 6 2.49 -20.27 -3.95
C GLU A 6 2.75 -20.01 -2.46
N SER A 7 3.67 -19.07 -2.14
CA SER A 7 3.94 -18.69 -0.74
C SER A 7 2.76 -17.94 -0.14
N VAL A 8 2.10 -17.07 -0.91
CA VAL A 8 0.91 -16.34 -0.47
C VAL A 8 -0.26 -17.29 -0.28
N LYS A 9 -0.47 -18.22 -1.24
CA LYS A 9 -1.50 -19.26 -1.12
C LYS A 9 -1.29 -20.12 0.14
N ALA A 10 -0.07 -20.58 0.38
CA ALA A 10 0.24 -21.34 1.58
C ALA A 10 -0.02 -20.55 2.88
N LEU A 11 0.20 -19.22 2.87
CA LEU A 11 -0.14 -18.34 3.98
C LEU A 11 -1.65 -18.26 4.19
N ALA A 12 -2.42 -18.09 3.11
CA ALA A 12 -3.88 -18.05 3.16
C ALA A 12 -4.47 -19.38 3.65
N ASP A 13 -3.98 -20.53 3.12
CA ASP A 13 -4.37 -21.86 3.57
C ASP A 13 -4.07 -22.07 5.06
N LYS A 14 -2.90 -21.58 5.53
CA LYS A 14 -2.54 -21.62 6.95
C LYS A 14 -3.48 -20.77 7.79
N ALA A 15 -3.79 -19.54 7.38
CA ALA A 15 -4.74 -18.67 8.08
C ALA A 15 -6.13 -19.33 8.19
N ALA A 16 -6.64 -19.89 7.08
CA ALA A 16 -7.92 -20.60 7.05
C ALA A 16 -7.96 -21.79 8.03
N SER A 17 -6.84 -22.51 8.19
CA SER A 17 -6.74 -23.64 9.14
C SER A 17 -6.77 -23.22 10.62
N MET A 18 -6.58 -21.93 10.92
CA MET A 18 -6.53 -21.40 12.28
C MET A 18 -7.86 -20.82 12.75
N GLY A 19 -8.78 -20.52 11.84
CA GLY A 19 -10.09 -19.99 12.17
C GLY A 19 -10.63 -18.97 11.15
N GLU A 20 -11.66 -18.22 11.57
CA GLU A 20 -12.27 -17.16 10.77
C GLU A 20 -11.31 -15.99 10.62
N LEU A 21 -11.18 -15.46 9.40
CA LEU A 21 -10.40 -14.25 9.14
C LEU A 21 -11.19 -13.02 9.61
N VAL A 22 -10.74 -12.35 10.66
CA VAL A 22 -11.35 -11.12 11.16
C VAL A 22 -10.56 -9.87 10.80
N GLY A 23 -9.24 -9.98 10.63
CA GLY A 23 -8.36 -8.87 10.28
C GLY A 23 -7.22 -9.28 9.37
N LEU A 24 -6.92 -8.46 8.38
CA LEU A 24 -5.75 -8.59 7.52
C LEU A 24 -5.01 -7.26 7.47
N VAL A 25 -3.74 -7.25 7.89
CA VAL A 25 -2.88 -6.07 7.77
C VAL A 25 -1.67 -6.42 6.92
N HIS A 26 -1.60 -5.83 5.73
CA HIS A 26 -0.50 -6.07 4.80
C HIS A 26 0.53 -4.95 4.88
N THR A 27 1.66 -5.23 5.52
CA THR A 27 2.76 -4.27 5.73
C THR A 27 4.02 -4.60 4.93
N ALA A 28 4.08 -5.75 4.27
CA ALA A 28 5.26 -6.15 3.52
C ALA A 28 5.46 -5.24 2.31
N GLY A 29 6.69 -4.80 2.11
CA GLY A 29 7.08 -3.94 1.00
C GLY A 29 8.56 -3.59 1.04
N LEU A 30 9.07 -3.09 -0.07
CA LEU A 30 10.44 -2.64 -0.25
C LEU A 30 10.46 -1.14 -0.50
N SER A 31 11.46 -0.45 0.06
CA SER A 31 11.74 0.96 -0.22
C SER A 31 12.67 1.10 -1.44
N PRO A 32 12.83 2.32 -2.00
CA PRO A 32 13.70 2.56 -3.14
C PRO A 32 15.17 2.18 -2.91
N THR A 33 15.62 2.18 -1.66
CA THR A 33 17.01 1.88 -1.28
C THR A 33 17.28 0.38 -1.10
N MET A 34 16.22 -0.45 -1.08
CA MET A 34 16.33 -1.89 -0.75
C MET A 34 16.50 -2.79 -1.97
N ALA A 35 16.10 -2.36 -3.17
CA ALA A 35 16.09 -3.20 -4.35
C ALA A 35 16.03 -2.38 -5.66
N ASP A 36 16.21 -3.06 -6.79
CA ASP A 36 15.98 -2.50 -8.11
C ASP A 36 14.47 -2.28 -8.40
N TRP A 37 14.17 -1.57 -9.48
CA TRP A 37 12.82 -1.21 -9.88
C TRP A 37 11.90 -2.43 -10.06
N LYS A 38 12.43 -3.50 -10.64
CA LYS A 38 11.66 -4.71 -10.95
C LYS A 38 11.25 -5.44 -9.67
N LYS A 39 12.21 -5.62 -8.76
CA LYS A 39 11.94 -6.29 -7.48
C LYS A 39 10.97 -5.48 -6.62
N ILE A 40 11.06 -4.15 -6.65
CA ILE A 40 10.10 -3.27 -5.97
C ILE A 40 8.69 -3.49 -6.52
N MET A 41 8.50 -3.53 -7.85
CA MET A 41 7.20 -3.80 -8.46
C MET A 41 6.68 -5.20 -8.15
N GLU A 42 7.54 -6.22 -8.25
CA GLU A 42 7.18 -7.62 -7.94
C GLU A 42 6.67 -7.78 -6.49
N VAL A 43 7.31 -7.11 -5.54
CA VAL A 43 6.91 -7.20 -4.12
C VAL A 43 5.74 -6.27 -3.82
N ASN A 44 5.85 -4.97 -4.14
CA ASN A 44 4.89 -3.98 -3.66
C ASN A 44 3.57 -4.01 -4.44
N ALA A 45 3.59 -4.25 -5.75
CA ALA A 45 2.37 -4.28 -6.56
C ALA A 45 1.86 -5.71 -6.78
N VAL A 46 2.67 -6.56 -7.42
CA VAL A 46 2.26 -7.94 -7.75
C VAL A 46 2.04 -8.77 -6.47
N GLY A 47 2.94 -8.66 -5.49
CA GLY A 47 2.80 -9.35 -4.21
C GLY A 47 1.55 -8.91 -3.43
N THR A 48 1.23 -7.61 -3.43
CA THR A 48 -0.02 -7.12 -2.84
C THR A 48 -1.25 -7.65 -3.58
N ALA A 49 -1.19 -7.74 -4.92
CA ALA A 49 -2.27 -8.33 -5.70
C ALA A 49 -2.49 -9.81 -5.37
N TYR A 50 -1.42 -10.59 -5.15
CA TYR A 50 -1.55 -11.98 -4.68
C TYR A 50 -2.18 -12.07 -3.29
N ILE A 51 -1.81 -11.18 -2.36
CA ILE A 51 -2.44 -11.11 -1.03
C ILE A 51 -3.94 -10.84 -1.17
N LEU A 52 -4.34 -9.87 -1.96
CA LEU A 52 -5.75 -9.51 -2.14
C LEU A 52 -6.55 -10.63 -2.82
N ASP A 53 -5.97 -11.30 -3.83
CA ASP A 53 -6.60 -12.39 -4.59
C ASP A 53 -6.78 -13.66 -3.75
N GLU A 54 -5.78 -14.04 -2.95
CA GLU A 54 -5.88 -15.26 -2.12
C GLU A 54 -6.74 -15.03 -0.85
N PHE A 55 -6.66 -13.86 -0.21
CA PHE A 55 -7.35 -13.61 1.04
C PHE A 55 -8.82 -13.21 0.88
N ILE A 56 -9.26 -12.73 -0.29
CA ILE A 56 -10.68 -12.46 -0.55
C ILE A 56 -11.55 -13.72 -0.40
N HIS A 57 -10.98 -14.89 -0.63
CA HIS A 57 -11.68 -16.17 -0.47
C HIS A 57 -11.96 -16.51 0.99
N LEU A 58 -11.23 -15.93 1.92
CA LEU A 58 -11.41 -16.07 3.37
C LEU A 58 -12.24 -14.95 3.98
N ALA A 59 -12.54 -13.91 3.22
CA ALA A 59 -13.24 -12.74 3.70
C ALA A 59 -14.72 -13.04 4.00
N GLY A 60 -15.22 -12.48 5.07
CA GLY A 60 -16.61 -12.57 5.52
C GLY A 60 -17.07 -11.33 6.29
N PRO A 61 -18.28 -11.32 6.86
CA PRO A 61 -18.90 -10.13 7.45
C PRO A 61 -18.12 -9.45 8.59
N LYS A 62 -17.21 -10.17 9.22
CA LYS A 62 -16.34 -9.61 10.28
C LYS A 62 -14.96 -9.19 9.79
N THR A 63 -14.66 -9.45 8.51
CA THR A 63 -13.32 -9.19 7.99
C THR A 63 -13.13 -7.71 7.68
N SER A 64 -12.02 -7.15 8.18
CA SER A 64 -11.51 -5.86 7.75
C SER A 64 -10.07 -5.99 7.31
N ALA A 65 -9.75 -5.49 6.11
CA ALA A 65 -8.41 -5.53 5.55
C ALA A 65 -7.82 -4.13 5.37
N VAL A 66 -6.54 -3.98 5.73
CA VAL A 66 -5.78 -2.72 5.60
C VAL A 66 -4.47 -2.98 4.87
N MET A 67 -4.29 -2.31 3.74
CA MET A 67 -3.08 -2.35 2.92
C MET A 67 -2.22 -1.12 3.19
N ILE A 68 -0.92 -1.29 3.39
CA ILE A 68 -0.02 -0.15 3.61
C ILE A 68 0.54 0.35 2.27
N SER A 69 0.08 1.56 1.89
CA SER A 69 0.58 2.33 0.78
C SER A 69 1.72 3.28 1.21
N SER A 70 1.73 4.51 0.71
CA SER A 70 2.66 5.60 1.08
C SER A 70 2.09 6.95 0.65
N MET A 71 2.43 8.02 1.36
CA MET A 71 2.13 9.39 0.89
C MET A 71 2.69 9.66 -0.50
N SER A 72 3.79 9.01 -0.90
CA SER A 72 4.39 9.17 -2.22
C SER A 72 3.45 8.79 -3.37
N ALA A 73 2.47 7.90 -3.13
CA ALA A 73 1.43 7.57 -4.08
C ALA A 73 0.58 8.78 -4.49
N HIS A 74 0.37 9.73 -3.58
CA HIS A 74 -0.38 10.97 -3.82
C HIS A 74 0.40 12.02 -4.62
N MET A 75 1.70 11.78 -4.85
CA MET A 75 2.57 12.67 -5.63
C MET A 75 2.61 12.27 -7.12
N VAL A 76 2.01 11.14 -7.48
CA VAL A 76 1.98 10.66 -8.88
C VAL A 76 0.88 11.38 -9.66
N PRO A 77 1.20 12.09 -10.75
CA PRO A 77 0.21 12.67 -11.65
C PRO A 77 -0.39 11.58 -12.56
N ALA A 78 -1.19 10.69 -11.96
CA ALA A 78 -1.69 9.51 -12.66
C ALA A 78 -2.87 9.84 -13.58
N THR A 79 -2.74 9.47 -14.88
CA THR A 79 -3.83 9.53 -15.84
C THR A 79 -4.86 8.40 -15.61
N PRO A 80 -6.09 8.52 -16.16
CA PRO A 80 -7.06 7.43 -16.09
C PRO A 80 -6.53 6.10 -16.66
N GLU A 81 -5.74 6.16 -17.74
CA GLU A 81 -5.13 4.98 -18.39
C GLU A 81 -4.11 4.32 -17.45
N MET A 82 -3.25 5.11 -16.82
CA MET A 82 -2.31 4.61 -15.83
C MET A 82 -3.03 3.94 -14.66
N ARG A 83 -4.08 4.58 -14.12
CA ARG A 83 -4.89 3.98 -13.05
C ARG A 83 -5.54 2.67 -13.46
N ALA A 84 -6.00 2.55 -14.70
CA ALA A 84 -6.58 1.31 -15.22
C ALA A 84 -5.56 0.15 -15.22
N VAL A 85 -4.31 0.41 -15.59
CA VAL A 85 -3.23 -0.59 -15.54
C VAL A 85 -2.90 -0.96 -14.09
N LEU A 86 -2.82 0.03 -13.20
CA LEU A 86 -2.44 -0.18 -11.78
C LEU A 86 -3.45 -1.01 -10.97
N LYS A 87 -4.68 -1.12 -11.42
CA LYS A 87 -5.72 -1.96 -10.79
C LYS A 87 -5.50 -3.45 -10.96
N ASN A 88 -4.78 -3.87 -12.01
CA ASN A 88 -4.56 -5.28 -12.32
C ASN A 88 -3.07 -5.63 -12.48
N PRO A 89 -2.29 -5.68 -11.39
CA PRO A 89 -0.87 -6.07 -11.45
C PRO A 89 -0.62 -7.53 -11.86
N LEU A 90 -1.67 -8.35 -11.97
CA LEU A 90 -1.56 -9.75 -12.40
C LEU A 90 -1.72 -9.93 -13.91
N ASP A 91 -1.95 -8.85 -14.66
CA ASP A 91 -1.93 -8.86 -16.11
C ASP A 91 -0.52 -9.17 -16.65
N GLU A 92 -0.42 -10.01 -17.67
CA GLU A 92 0.86 -10.43 -18.26
C GLU A 92 1.69 -9.24 -18.79
N ALA A 93 1.05 -8.19 -19.27
CA ALA A 93 1.69 -6.99 -19.78
C ALA A 93 2.09 -6.00 -18.67
N PHE A 94 1.64 -6.22 -17.42
CA PHE A 94 1.83 -5.25 -16.33
C PHE A 94 3.28 -4.85 -16.14
N MET A 95 4.19 -5.81 -15.97
CA MET A 95 5.60 -5.51 -15.70
C MET A 95 6.28 -4.74 -16.85
N ALA A 96 5.99 -5.11 -18.11
CA ALA A 96 6.53 -4.40 -19.27
C ALA A 96 5.99 -2.95 -19.37
N THR A 97 4.72 -2.74 -19.02
CA THR A 97 4.10 -1.42 -18.98
C THR A 97 4.70 -0.57 -17.85
N MET A 98 4.94 -1.17 -16.68
CA MET A 98 5.53 -0.48 -15.54
C MET A 98 6.99 -0.09 -15.77
N GLU A 99 7.77 -0.87 -16.51
CA GLU A 99 9.13 -0.51 -16.90
C GLU A 99 9.15 0.81 -17.67
N GLN A 100 8.21 0.98 -18.59
CA GLN A 100 8.07 2.22 -19.36
C GLN A 100 7.59 3.39 -18.50
N MET A 101 6.56 3.18 -17.67
CA MET A 101 5.94 4.23 -16.86
C MET A 101 6.82 4.72 -15.71
N SER A 102 7.56 3.83 -15.05
CA SER A 102 8.45 4.15 -13.91
C SER A 102 9.85 4.59 -14.36
N GLN A 103 10.10 4.62 -15.67
CA GLN A 103 11.43 4.88 -16.26
C GLN A 103 12.51 3.92 -15.75
N GLY A 104 12.14 2.74 -15.27
CA GLY A 104 13.06 1.75 -14.70
C GLY A 104 13.85 2.24 -13.47
N THR A 105 13.35 3.24 -12.75
CA THR A 105 14.01 3.77 -11.56
C THR A 105 13.41 3.20 -10.27
N PRO A 106 14.20 2.93 -9.22
CA PRO A 106 13.68 2.45 -7.94
C PRO A 106 12.65 3.42 -7.31
N GLY A 107 12.93 4.73 -7.33
CA GLY A 107 12.04 5.75 -6.77
C GLY A 107 10.71 5.85 -7.53
N GLY A 108 10.74 5.88 -8.87
CA GLY A 108 9.55 5.87 -9.71
C GLY A 108 8.71 4.60 -9.52
N SER A 109 9.39 3.44 -9.44
CA SER A 109 8.72 2.14 -9.21
C SER A 109 8.08 2.06 -7.82
N TYR A 110 8.78 2.54 -6.79
CA TYR A 110 8.21 2.61 -5.45
C TYR A 110 6.92 3.43 -5.43
N THR A 111 7.00 4.67 -5.91
CA THR A 111 5.87 5.61 -5.90
C THR A 111 4.68 5.06 -6.70
N THR A 112 4.95 4.49 -7.89
CA THR A 112 3.93 3.89 -8.74
C THR A 112 3.35 2.61 -8.13
N SER A 113 4.18 1.75 -7.51
CA SER A 113 3.70 0.54 -6.83
C SER A 113 2.80 0.86 -5.64
N LYS A 114 3.10 1.94 -4.91
CA LYS A 114 2.26 2.40 -3.79
C LYS A 114 0.93 2.99 -4.28
N LEU A 115 0.92 3.67 -5.44
CA LEU A 115 -0.33 4.05 -6.09
C LEU A 115 -1.14 2.83 -6.54
N ALA A 116 -0.50 1.78 -7.05
CA ALA A 116 -1.19 0.53 -7.40
C ALA A 116 -1.92 -0.07 -6.20
N VAL A 117 -1.35 -0.03 -4.99
CA VAL A 117 -2.04 -0.47 -3.77
C VAL A 117 -3.36 0.29 -3.57
N ILE A 118 -3.34 1.62 -3.70
CA ILE A 118 -4.55 2.45 -3.55
C ILE A 118 -5.59 2.10 -4.64
N GLU A 119 -5.15 1.95 -5.89
CA GLU A 119 -6.06 1.67 -6.99
C GLU A 119 -6.67 0.26 -6.89
N MET A 120 -5.91 -0.75 -6.47
CA MET A 120 -6.44 -2.09 -6.17
C MET A 120 -7.47 -2.07 -5.04
N VAL A 121 -7.21 -1.33 -3.96
CA VAL A 121 -8.15 -1.19 -2.83
C VAL A 121 -9.48 -0.61 -3.30
N LYS A 122 -9.44 0.46 -4.11
CA LYS A 122 -10.67 1.08 -4.66
C LYS A 122 -11.42 0.14 -5.59
N ASP A 123 -10.70 -0.57 -6.44
CA ASP A 123 -11.29 -1.47 -7.44
C ASP A 123 -11.93 -2.71 -6.78
N LEU A 124 -11.25 -3.30 -5.80
CA LEU A 124 -11.70 -4.52 -5.14
C LEU A 124 -12.67 -4.28 -3.97
N ALA A 125 -12.89 -3.02 -3.57
CA ALA A 125 -13.80 -2.71 -2.45
C ALA A 125 -15.21 -3.26 -2.66
N TRP A 126 -15.70 -3.28 -3.91
CA TRP A 126 -17.01 -3.88 -4.24
C TRP A 126 -17.03 -5.39 -3.96
N ALA A 127 -16.06 -6.13 -4.50
CA ALA A 127 -15.99 -7.58 -4.34
C ALA A 127 -15.81 -8.02 -2.87
N TRP A 128 -15.06 -7.24 -2.08
CA TRP A 128 -14.94 -7.44 -0.64
C TRP A 128 -16.26 -7.13 0.08
N GLY A 129 -16.93 -6.05 -0.32
CA GLY A 129 -18.24 -5.64 0.21
C GLY A 129 -19.34 -6.68 -0.03
N GLU A 130 -19.35 -7.37 -1.18
CA GLU A 130 -20.29 -8.49 -1.45
C GLU A 130 -20.13 -9.65 -0.46
N LYS A 131 -18.96 -9.79 0.17
CA LYS A 131 -18.72 -10.75 1.25
C LYS A 131 -19.05 -10.19 2.65
N GLY A 132 -19.51 -8.94 2.73
CA GLY A 132 -19.72 -8.22 3.98
C GLY A 132 -18.44 -7.71 4.63
N ALA A 133 -17.31 -7.80 3.93
CA ALA A 133 -16.00 -7.38 4.42
C ALA A 133 -15.67 -5.93 4.01
N ARG A 134 -14.67 -5.34 4.66
CA ARG A 134 -14.15 -4.00 4.37
C ARG A 134 -12.69 -4.08 3.90
N LEU A 135 -12.34 -3.24 2.92
CA LEU A 135 -10.99 -3.14 2.39
C LEU A 135 -10.59 -1.68 2.28
N ASN A 136 -9.48 -1.29 2.93
CA ASN A 136 -8.97 0.07 2.94
C ASN A 136 -7.45 0.08 2.77
N SER A 137 -6.88 1.25 2.48
CA SER A 137 -5.43 1.47 2.57
C SER A 137 -5.10 2.60 3.54
N ILE A 138 -3.86 2.60 3.99
CA ILE A 138 -3.25 3.72 4.71
C ILE A 138 -2.03 4.16 3.92
N SER A 139 -1.87 5.47 3.76
CA SER A 139 -0.70 6.11 3.17
C SER A 139 0.10 6.84 4.26
N PRO A 140 1.11 6.19 4.87
CA PRO A 140 1.98 6.84 5.83
C PRO A 140 2.83 7.94 5.19
N GLY A 141 3.13 8.97 5.96
CA GLY A 141 4.14 9.97 5.67
C GLY A 141 5.56 9.50 6.00
N THR A 142 6.41 10.45 6.38
CA THR A 142 7.74 10.15 6.91
C THR A 142 7.61 9.59 8.32
N ILE A 143 7.94 8.32 8.51
CA ILE A 143 7.78 7.60 9.79
C ILE A 143 9.14 7.14 10.29
N ASP A 144 9.43 7.36 11.58
CA ASP A 144 10.65 6.89 12.24
C ASP A 144 10.63 5.36 12.41
N THR A 145 11.18 4.69 11.42
CA THR A 145 11.35 3.23 11.36
C THR A 145 12.76 2.91 10.89
N ALA A 146 13.18 1.65 10.97
CA ALA A 146 14.47 1.22 10.42
C ALA A 146 14.57 1.56 8.91
N MET A 147 13.50 1.33 8.15
CA MET A 147 13.39 1.68 6.73
C MET A 147 13.47 3.20 6.52
N GLY A 148 12.72 3.99 7.28
CA GLY A 148 12.71 5.46 7.19
C GLY A 148 14.06 6.08 7.53
N ARG A 149 14.77 5.54 8.54
CA ARG A 149 16.13 6.00 8.88
C ARG A 149 17.13 5.72 7.77
N GLN A 150 17.08 4.54 7.13
CA GLN A 150 17.93 4.22 5.98
C GLN A 150 17.65 5.17 4.80
N GLU A 151 16.40 5.42 4.47
CA GLU A 151 16.04 6.37 3.40
C GLU A 151 16.54 7.80 3.70
N LYS A 152 16.48 8.22 4.96
CA LYS A 152 16.93 9.55 5.41
C LYS A 152 18.45 9.72 5.28
N GLU A 153 19.23 8.68 5.55
CA GLU A 153 20.69 8.68 5.38
C GLU A 153 21.10 8.76 3.91
N GLU A 154 20.31 8.15 3.02
CA GLU A 154 20.63 8.01 1.59
C GLU A 154 19.98 9.08 0.71
N SER A 155 18.99 9.86 1.22
CA SER A 155 18.20 10.79 0.41
C SER A 155 17.99 12.16 1.07
N GLN A 156 18.47 13.21 0.40
CA GLN A 156 18.14 14.61 0.77
C GLN A 156 16.66 14.92 0.62
N GLN A 157 15.92 14.17 -0.17
CA GLN A 157 14.48 14.36 -0.40
C GLN A 157 13.67 14.21 0.89
N MET A 158 14.09 13.34 1.82
CA MET A 158 13.43 13.17 3.10
C MET A 158 13.47 14.44 3.97
N ALA A 159 14.59 15.17 3.95
CA ALA A 159 14.69 16.46 4.66
C ALA A 159 13.74 17.50 4.07
N VAL A 160 13.57 17.51 2.74
CA VAL A 160 12.62 18.40 2.06
C VAL A 160 11.17 18.07 2.44
N LEU A 161 10.82 16.78 2.44
CA LEU A 161 9.48 16.32 2.84
C LEU A 161 9.17 16.73 4.29
N LEU A 162 10.12 16.52 5.20
CA LEU A 162 9.95 16.91 6.60
C LEU A 162 9.80 18.42 6.78
N ALA A 163 10.54 19.22 6.00
CA ALA A 163 10.39 20.67 6.02
C ALA A 163 8.99 21.15 5.56
N HIS A 164 8.31 20.38 4.71
CA HIS A 164 6.93 20.63 4.26
C HIS A 164 5.86 20.00 5.15
N THR A 165 6.25 19.25 6.17
CA THR A 165 5.32 18.60 7.11
C THR A 165 4.82 19.63 8.13
N PRO A 166 3.51 19.99 8.16
CA PRO A 166 2.96 20.96 9.11
C PRO A 166 3.20 20.60 10.57
N LEU A 167 3.16 19.33 10.93
CA LEU A 167 3.46 18.88 12.30
C LEU A 167 4.94 18.92 12.66
N ARG A 168 5.83 19.22 11.69
CA ARG A 168 7.28 19.46 11.86
C ARG A 168 8.04 18.35 12.58
N ARG A 169 7.59 17.12 12.42
CA ARG A 169 8.24 15.91 12.94
C ARG A 169 7.93 14.72 12.06
N GLU A 170 8.73 13.70 12.19
CA GLU A 170 8.39 12.35 11.73
C GLU A 170 7.23 11.81 12.57
N GLY A 171 6.41 10.94 12.00
CA GLY A 171 5.43 10.16 12.74
C GLY A 171 6.08 8.93 13.37
N ASP A 172 5.46 8.37 14.39
CA ASP A 172 5.83 7.10 14.99
C ASP A 172 5.07 5.93 14.34
N ALA A 173 5.68 4.74 14.33
CA ALA A 173 5.01 3.53 13.87
C ALA A 173 3.71 3.25 14.64
N ASP A 174 3.66 3.58 15.92
CA ASP A 174 2.46 3.47 16.76
C ASP A 174 1.31 4.39 16.31
N GLU A 175 1.60 5.53 15.68
CA GLU A 175 0.57 6.41 15.13
C GLU A 175 -0.09 5.78 13.90
N ILE A 176 0.70 5.07 13.08
CA ILE A 176 0.16 4.27 11.98
C ILE A 176 -0.62 3.07 12.50
N ALA A 177 -0.11 2.38 13.52
CA ALA A 177 -0.80 1.24 14.15
C ALA A 177 -2.18 1.63 14.71
N LYS A 178 -2.32 2.82 15.32
CA LYS A 178 -3.60 3.34 15.79
C LYS A 178 -4.58 3.64 14.64
N ALA A 179 -4.08 4.12 13.51
CA ALA A 179 -4.91 4.30 12.31
C ALA A 179 -5.36 2.96 11.73
N VAL A 180 -4.49 1.94 11.74
CA VAL A 180 -4.85 0.55 11.39
C VAL A 180 -5.91 0.02 12.34
N GLU A 181 -5.72 0.16 13.66
CA GLU A 181 -6.67 -0.27 14.68
C GLU A 181 -8.06 0.36 14.46
N PHE A 182 -8.12 1.67 14.17
CA PHE A 182 -9.37 2.33 13.82
C PHE A 182 -10.04 1.66 12.61
N LEU A 183 -9.32 1.46 11.49
CA LEU A 183 -9.87 0.86 10.27
C LEU A 183 -10.29 -0.60 10.45
N LEU A 184 -9.67 -1.34 11.37
CA LEU A 184 -10.04 -2.71 11.69
C LEU A 184 -11.28 -2.78 12.61
N SER A 185 -11.52 -1.75 13.41
CA SER A 185 -12.57 -1.73 14.44
C SER A 185 -13.97 -1.46 13.88
N ASP A 186 -14.99 -1.66 14.74
CA ASP A 186 -16.38 -1.33 14.45
C ASP A 186 -16.62 0.18 14.31
N ALA A 187 -15.73 1.03 14.86
CA ALA A 187 -15.79 2.48 14.67
C ALA A 187 -15.67 2.87 13.17
N ALA A 188 -15.05 2.03 12.37
CA ALA A 188 -14.92 2.18 10.91
C ALA A 188 -15.92 1.30 10.13
N SER A 189 -17.04 0.87 10.72
CA SER A 189 -17.98 -0.07 10.11
C SER A 189 -18.59 0.39 8.77
N TYR A 190 -18.57 1.71 8.50
CA TYR A 190 -19.04 2.28 7.22
C TYR A 190 -17.88 2.86 6.37
N VAL A 191 -16.64 2.43 6.63
CA VAL A 191 -15.42 2.88 5.92
C VAL A 191 -14.87 1.74 5.10
N THR A 192 -14.98 1.81 3.76
CA THR A 192 -14.40 0.84 2.83
C THR A 192 -14.04 1.52 1.51
N GLY A 193 -13.06 1.00 0.78
CA GLY A 193 -12.60 1.54 -0.50
C GLY A 193 -11.83 2.86 -0.39
N THR A 194 -11.43 3.28 0.81
CA THR A 194 -10.72 4.53 1.03
C THR A 194 -9.22 4.33 1.25
N ASP A 195 -8.47 5.37 0.97
CA ASP A 195 -7.08 5.52 1.41
C ASP A 195 -7.02 6.59 2.50
N LEU A 196 -6.51 6.22 3.67
CA LEU A 196 -6.32 7.14 4.79
C LEU A 196 -4.89 7.68 4.79
N LEU A 197 -4.73 8.94 4.43
CA LEU A 197 -3.44 9.63 4.46
C LEU A 197 -3.08 10.01 5.90
N VAL A 198 -1.93 9.51 6.39
CA VAL A 198 -1.42 9.74 7.75
C VAL A 198 0.03 10.23 7.64
N ASP A 199 0.21 11.50 7.30
CA ASP A 199 1.48 12.10 6.86
C ASP A 199 1.87 13.39 7.58
N GLY A 200 1.20 13.74 8.66
CA GLY A 200 1.43 15.00 9.37
C GLY A 200 1.08 16.25 8.55
N GLY A 201 0.32 16.07 7.45
CA GLY A 201 -0.13 17.14 6.55
C GLY A 201 0.85 17.47 5.42
N THR A 202 1.86 16.62 5.17
CA THR A 202 2.89 16.84 4.16
C THR A 202 2.28 17.06 2.78
N ILE A 203 1.45 16.15 2.30
CA ILE A 203 0.84 16.25 0.95
C ILE A 203 -0.07 17.48 0.81
N ALA A 204 -0.82 17.82 1.86
CA ALA A 204 -1.70 19.00 1.84
C ALA A 204 -0.92 20.32 1.75
N ASN A 205 0.34 20.33 2.22
CA ASN A 205 1.20 21.52 2.24
C ASN A 205 2.28 21.53 1.14
N MET A 206 2.39 20.45 0.36
CA MET A 206 3.29 20.46 -0.80
C MET A 206 2.74 21.40 -1.89
N PRO A 207 3.61 22.23 -2.54
CA PRO A 207 3.22 22.99 -3.70
C PRO A 207 2.60 22.03 -4.74
N ARG A 208 1.46 22.40 -5.29
CA ARG A 208 0.91 21.65 -6.45
C ARG A 208 1.90 21.82 -7.59
N MET A 209 2.63 20.75 -7.90
CA MET A 209 3.50 20.70 -9.07
C MET A 209 2.67 20.61 -10.35
#